data_186a24e8097612f0576eea0075c4e549
#
_entry.id   186a24e8097612f0576eea0075c4e549
#
_cell.length_a   1.000
_cell.length_b   1.000
_cell.length_c   1.000
_cell.angle_alpha   90.00
_cell.angle_beta   90.00
_cell.angle_gamma   90.00
#
_symmetry.space_group_name_H-M   'P 1'
#
loop_
_entity.id
_entity.type
_entity.pdbx_description
1 polymer ?
#
loop_
_entity_poly.entity_id
_entity_poly.type
_entity_poly.pdbx_seq_one_letter_code
_entity_poly.pdbx_strand_id
1 'polypeptide(L)' 'MVELAPEGPQRGDLADDIVAALAANPAAGAFFDTLAQFYRKAYLRWINATTRRPELRAARIAEVVDLLAAGIKERPRP' A
#
# COMPACT_ATOMS: atom_id res chain seq x y z
N MET A 1 0.55 30.57 3.01
CA MET A 1 -0.04 29.38 3.61
C MET A 1 0.76 28.16 3.25
N VAL A 2 0.97 27.34 4.20
CA VAL A 2 1.73 26.11 3.95
C VAL A 2 0.76 24.99 3.71
N GLU A 3 0.94 24.32 2.61
CA GLU A 3 0.18 23.14 2.34
C GLU A 3 0.82 21.96 3.02
N LEU A 4 0.07 21.26 3.82
CA LEU A 4 0.57 20.10 4.52
C LEU A 4 0.32 18.88 3.67
N ALA A 5 1.24 18.60 2.77
CA ALA A 5 1.17 17.36 2.01
C ALA A 5 1.46 16.21 2.96
N PRO A 6 0.74 15.10 2.85
CA PRO A 6 1.08 13.93 3.64
C PRO A 6 2.50 13.50 3.35
N GLU A 7 3.22 13.10 4.38
CA GLU A 7 4.57 12.61 4.18
C GLU A 7 4.53 11.17 3.71
N GLY A 8 5.61 10.79 3.02
CA GLY A 8 5.74 9.45 2.52
C GLY A 8 5.17 9.28 1.13
N PRO A 9 5.16 8.06 0.61
CA PRO A 9 4.73 7.82 -0.77
C PRO A 9 3.26 8.11 -0.96
N GLN A 10 2.95 8.82 -2.04
CA GLN A 10 1.59 9.10 -2.48
C GLN A 10 1.23 8.06 -3.54
N ARG A 11 -0.07 7.97 -3.86
CA ARG A 11 -0.49 6.97 -4.86
C ARG A 11 0.24 7.13 -6.19
N GLY A 12 0.48 8.37 -6.61
CA GLY A 12 1.16 8.62 -7.88
C GLY A 12 2.62 8.21 -7.88
N ASP A 13 3.21 7.96 -6.70
CA ASP A 13 4.60 7.56 -6.58
C ASP A 13 4.78 6.05 -6.54
N LEU A 14 3.70 5.30 -6.59
CA LEU A 14 3.73 3.85 -6.44
C LEU A 14 3.91 3.18 -7.79
N ALA A 15 4.35 1.93 -7.77
CA ALA A 15 4.44 1.14 -8.99
C ALA A 15 3.03 0.95 -9.59
N ASP A 16 2.97 0.80 -10.90
CA ASP A 16 1.70 0.75 -11.60
C ASP A 16 0.78 -0.37 -11.11
N ASP A 17 1.34 -1.53 -10.77
CA ASP A 17 0.53 -2.65 -10.30
C ASP A 17 -0.11 -2.35 -8.95
N ILE A 18 0.59 -1.62 -8.09
CA ILE A 18 0.05 -1.23 -6.79
C ILE A 18 -1.03 -0.17 -6.98
N VAL A 19 -0.76 0.81 -7.85
CA VAL A 19 -1.75 1.85 -8.15
C VAL A 19 -3.05 1.24 -8.65
N ALA A 20 -2.93 0.28 -9.59
CA ALA A 20 -4.10 -0.37 -10.16
C ALA A 20 -4.88 -1.16 -9.11
N ALA A 21 -4.16 -1.84 -8.22
CA ALA A 21 -4.81 -2.63 -7.17
C ALA A 21 -5.58 -1.75 -6.19
N LEU A 22 -5.02 -0.61 -5.81
CA LEU A 22 -5.71 0.31 -4.92
C LEU A 22 -6.89 0.98 -5.62
N ALA A 23 -6.76 1.29 -6.90
CA ALA A 23 -7.86 1.86 -7.66
C ALA A 23 -9.02 0.89 -7.79
N ALA A 24 -8.73 -0.41 -7.87
CA ALA A 24 -9.75 -1.44 -7.99
C ALA A 24 -10.49 -1.68 -6.67
N ASN A 25 -9.98 -1.19 -5.55
CA ASN A 25 -10.60 -1.38 -4.23
C ASN A 25 -10.66 -0.03 -3.52
N PRO A 26 -11.77 0.71 -3.68
CA PRO A 26 -11.87 2.06 -3.11
C PRO A 26 -11.66 2.12 -1.60
N ALA A 27 -12.12 1.11 -0.86
CA ALA A 27 -11.93 1.10 0.59
C ALA A 27 -10.45 1.01 0.95
N ALA A 28 -9.71 0.15 0.24
CA ALA A 28 -8.27 0.02 0.47
C ALA A 28 -7.54 1.31 0.12
N GLY A 29 -7.89 1.92 -1.02
CA GLY A 29 -7.27 3.16 -1.44
C GLY A 29 -7.52 4.29 -0.47
N ALA A 30 -8.75 4.42 0.01
CA ALA A 30 -9.11 5.47 0.96
C ALA A 30 -8.32 5.31 2.26
N PHE A 31 -8.20 4.08 2.76
CA PHE A 31 -7.45 3.84 3.98
C PHE A 31 -5.96 4.14 3.77
N PHE A 32 -5.41 3.72 2.63
CA PHE A 32 -4.02 4.02 2.31
C PHE A 32 -3.75 5.52 2.34
N ASP A 33 -4.68 6.31 1.78
CA ASP A 33 -4.51 7.76 1.71
C ASP A 33 -4.44 8.41 3.08
N THR A 34 -5.03 7.80 4.10
CA THR A 34 -5.01 8.34 5.46
C THR A 34 -3.92 7.72 6.33
N LEU A 35 -3.21 6.72 5.80
CA LEU A 35 -2.25 5.96 6.58
C LEU A 35 -0.96 6.75 6.79
N ALA A 36 -0.39 6.67 7.99
CA ALA A 36 0.89 7.31 8.26
C ALA A 36 2.00 6.73 7.41
N GLN A 37 3.00 7.56 7.07
CA GLN A 37 4.05 7.14 6.16
C GLN A 37 4.81 5.90 6.66
N PHE A 38 4.95 5.75 7.96
CA PHE A 38 5.63 4.60 8.53
C PHE A 38 4.97 3.30 8.07
N TYR A 39 3.65 3.26 8.13
CA TYR A 39 2.90 2.07 7.75
C TYR A 39 2.83 1.89 6.24
N ARG A 40 2.72 3.00 5.49
CA ARG A 40 2.77 2.92 4.02
C ARG A 40 4.09 2.30 3.56
N LYS A 41 5.20 2.81 4.12
CA LYS A 41 6.51 2.31 3.73
C LYS A 41 6.71 0.85 4.11
N ALA A 42 6.17 0.44 5.26
CA ALA A 42 6.29 -0.94 5.69
C ALA A 42 5.60 -1.89 4.71
N TYR A 43 4.38 -1.56 4.29
CA TYR A 43 3.67 -2.37 3.31
C TYR A 43 4.42 -2.41 1.98
N LEU A 44 4.87 -1.24 1.51
CA LEU A 44 5.54 -1.16 0.21
C LEU A 44 6.87 -1.89 0.22
N ARG A 45 7.61 -1.82 1.31
CA ARG A 45 8.88 -2.54 1.44
C ARG A 45 8.63 -4.04 1.34
N TRP A 46 7.59 -4.52 1.98
CA TRP A 46 7.27 -5.95 1.95
C TRP A 46 6.90 -6.40 0.54
N ILE A 47 6.09 -5.61 -0.18
CA ILE A 47 5.74 -5.92 -1.56
C ILE A 47 6.99 -5.88 -2.44
N ASN A 48 7.79 -4.83 -2.30
CA ASN A 48 8.94 -4.62 -3.18
C ASN A 48 10.09 -5.59 -2.93
N ALA A 49 10.07 -6.31 -1.81
CA ALA A 49 11.05 -7.36 -1.57
C ALA A 49 10.91 -8.53 -2.53
N THR A 50 9.85 -8.56 -3.32
CA THR A 50 9.56 -9.67 -4.25
C THR A 50 9.78 -9.28 -5.70
N THR A 51 10.71 -8.39 -5.99
CA THR A 51 10.87 -7.87 -7.35
C THR A 51 11.18 -8.94 -8.39
N ARG A 52 11.75 -10.08 -7.99
CA ARG A 52 12.10 -11.14 -8.93
C ARG A 52 11.10 -12.27 -8.96
N ARG A 53 9.96 -12.12 -8.29
CA ARG A 53 8.95 -13.16 -8.20
C ARG A 53 7.58 -12.58 -8.46
N PRO A 54 7.20 -12.47 -9.74
CA PRO A 54 5.95 -11.79 -10.09
C PRO A 54 4.72 -12.37 -9.43
N GLU A 55 4.62 -13.69 -9.31
CA GLU A 55 3.45 -14.30 -8.69
C GLU A 55 3.40 -14.04 -7.19
N LEU A 56 4.57 -14.00 -6.53
CA LEU A 56 4.62 -13.68 -5.12
C LEU A 56 4.32 -12.20 -4.89
N ARG A 57 4.82 -11.35 -5.78
CA ARG A 57 4.52 -9.93 -5.71
C ARG A 57 3.01 -9.69 -5.83
N ALA A 58 2.36 -10.34 -6.79
CA ALA A 58 0.93 -10.20 -6.97
C ALA A 58 0.16 -10.66 -5.73
N ALA A 59 0.59 -11.76 -5.12
CA ALA A 59 -0.05 -12.27 -3.91
C ALA A 59 0.12 -11.30 -2.74
N ARG A 60 1.28 -10.69 -2.61
CA ARG A 60 1.51 -9.72 -1.54
C ARG A 60 0.70 -8.44 -1.74
N ILE A 61 0.60 -7.98 -2.99
CA ILE A 61 -0.25 -6.83 -3.29
C ILE A 61 -1.69 -7.13 -2.90
N ALA A 62 -2.19 -8.31 -3.27
CA ALA A 62 -3.57 -8.69 -2.94
C ALA A 62 -3.77 -8.75 -1.42
N GLU A 63 -2.80 -9.29 -0.68
CA GLU A 63 -2.90 -9.35 0.76
C GLU A 63 -2.92 -7.95 1.37
N VAL A 64 -2.07 -7.06 0.90
CA VAL A 64 -2.03 -5.69 1.41
C VAL A 64 -3.34 -4.97 1.13
N VAL A 65 -3.90 -5.15 -0.07
CA VAL A 65 -5.19 -4.54 -0.41
C VAL A 65 -6.27 -5.04 0.54
N ASP A 66 -6.30 -6.34 0.83
CA ASP A 66 -7.29 -6.89 1.75
C ASP A 66 -7.12 -6.32 3.17
N LEU A 67 -5.88 -6.19 3.64
CA LEU A 67 -5.61 -5.63 4.95
C LEU A 67 -6.04 -4.16 5.01
N LEU A 68 -5.72 -3.40 3.98
CA LEU A 68 -6.11 -1.99 3.93
C LEU A 68 -7.62 -1.83 3.89
N ALA A 69 -8.30 -2.66 3.11
CA ALA A 69 -9.75 -2.61 3.03
C ALA A 69 -10.41 -2.93 4.37
N ALA A 70 -9.73 -3.72 5.20
CA ALA A 70 -10.20 -4.05 6.54
C ALA A 70 -9.78 -3.01 7.58
N GLY A 71 -9.06 -1.98 7.18
CA GLY A 71 -8.60 -0.94 8.10
C GLY A 71 -7.43 -1.34 8.97
N ILE A 72 -6.61 -2.27 8.50
CA ILE A 72 -5.47 -2.79 9.26
C ILE A 72 -4.20 -2.06 8.83
N LYS A 73 -3.52 -1.44 9.78
CA LYS A 73 -2.37 -0.57 9.50
C LYS A 73 -1.11 -1.34 9.17
N GLU A 74 -0.98 -2.56 9.63
CA GLU A 74 0.24 -3.34 9.39
C GLU A 74 -0.11 -4.81 9.39
N ARG A 75 0.77 -5.58 8.77
CA ARG A 75 0.56 -7.01 8.66
C ARG A 75 0.55 -7.65 10.05
N PRO A 76 -0.38 -8.58 10.29
CA PRO A 76 -0.37 -9.31 11.57
C PRO A 76 0.94 -10.05 11.74
N ARG A 77 1.45 -10.07 12.93
CA ARG A 77 2.66 -10.83 13.21
C ARG A 77 2.31 -12.28 13.47
N PRO A 78 3.16 -13.20 13.01
CA PRO A 78 2.91 -14.62 13.29
C PRO A 78 3.01 -14.93 14.77
#